data_45a5d6eb5988751ea33b3d676ee7d0b9
#
_entry.id   45a5d6eb5988751ea33b3d676ee7d0b9
#
_cell.length_a   1.000
_cell.length_b   1.000
_cell.length_c   1.000
_cell.angle_alpha   90.00
_cell.angle_beta   90.00
_cell.angle_gamma   90.00
#
_symmetry.space_group_name_H-M   'P 1'
#
loop_
_entity.id
_entity.type
_entity.pdbx_description
1 polymer ?
#
loop_
_entity_poly.entity_id
_entity_poly.type
_entity_poly.pdbx_seq_one_letter_code
_entity_poly.pdbx_strand_id
1 'polypeptide(L)'
;MKKIIISLAILVIGLLLAEISFAYDLPSTRKSKRVIAKIRPVLAKDLLEQGLSLGSPIFMRIFKKSGELEVWVEKSKQFKLFKAYKLCRFSGSLGPKMRLDDCQSPEGFYYVKPDQLNPSSQFHMAFNIGYPNSYDRALNRTGSAIMVHGDCVSIGCYAMTDEKIEEIYTIADAAFRGGQPFFRIHIFPFRMTKKIMEHQKRSKWIRFWKNLKQGYDIFEYEKKPPNVMVRGKKYIFEKI
;
A
#
# COMPACT_ATOMS: atom_id res chain seq x y z
N MET A 1 53.27 56.64 -5.30
CA MET A 1 52.05 56.15 -4.65
C MET A 1 51.51 54.99 -5.48
N LYS A 2 51.74 53.75 -5.05
CA LYS A 2 51.34 52.53 -5.74
C LYS A 2 49.94 52.16 -5.24
N LYS A 3 48.93 52.11 -6.15
CA LYS A 3 47.58 51.62 -5.85
C LYS A 3 47.61 50.10 -5.89
N ILE A 4 47.31 49.47 -4.76
CA ILE A 4 47.11 48.02 -4.62
C ILE A 4 45.67 47.73 -5.00
N ILE A 5 45.49 47.00 -6.09
CA ILE A 5 44.17 46.47 -6.50
C ILE A 5 44.03 45.11 -5.82
N ILE A 6 43.14 45.03 -4.83
CA ILE A 6 42.78 43.77 -4.19
C ILE A 6 41.67 43.14 -5.03
N SER A 7 42.01 42.08 -5.77
CA SER A 7 41.00 41.22 -6.44
C SER A 7 40.33 40.31 -5.42
N LEU A 8 39.05 40.54 -5.19
CA LEU A 8 38.21 39.69 -4.36
C LEU A 8 37.76 38.47 -5.19
N ALA A 9 38.45 37.34 -5.00
CA ALA A 9 38.01 36.07 -5.57
C ALA A 9 36.85 35.54 -4.74
N ILE A 10 35.63 35.63 -5.26
CA ILE A 10 34.44 35.00 -4.66
C ILE A 10 34.52 33.51 -4.96
N LEU A 11 34.92 32.75 -3.95
CA LEU A 11 34.89 31.28 -3.97
C LEU A 11 33.43 30.83 -3.85
N VAL A 12 32.78 30.49 -4.98
CA VAL A 12 31.45 29.84 -4.98
C VAL A 12 31.65 28.39 -4.58
N ILE A 13 31.50 28.13 -3.30
CA ILE A 13 31.37 26.75 -2.81
C ILE A 13 29.99 26.26 -3.18
N GLY A 14 29.88 25.54 -4.30
CA GLY A 14 28.69 24.77 -4.65
C GLY A 14 28.51 23.67 -3.61
N LEU A 15 27.58 23.85 -2.68
CA LEU A 15 27.10 22.76 -1.83
C LEU A 15 26.40 21.73 -2.77
N LEU A 16 27.12 20.70 -3.17
CA LEU A 16 26.53 19.45 -3.64
C LEU A 16 25.80 18.83 -2.43
N LEU A 17 24.51 19.10 -2.31
CA LEU A 17 23.62 18.29 -1.48
C LEU A 17 23.59 16.89 -2.12
N ALA A 18 24.49 16.03 -1.67
CA ALA A 18 24.37 14.61 -1.93
C ALA A 18 23.04 14.19 -1.29
N GLU A 19 22.01 13.93 -2.11
CA GLU A 19 20.82 13.24 -1.65
C GLU A 19 21.28 11.88 -1.11
N ILE A 20 21.33 11.77 0.21
CA ILE A 20 21.57 10.49 0.88
C ILE A 20 20.33 9.64 0.58
N SER A 21 20.40 8.90 -0.52
CA SER A 21 19.42 7.88 -0.84
C SER A 21 19.56 6.79 0.23
N PHE A 22 18.68 6.80 1.22
CA PHE A 22 18.51 5.69 2.15
C PHE A 22 17.97 4.51 1.37
N ALA A 23 18.86 3.76 0.74
CA ALA A 23 18.49 2.49 0.14
C ALA A 23 18.17 1.50 1.28
N TYR A 24 16.91 1.20 1.49
CA TYR A 24 16.51 0.14 2.40
C TYR A 24 17.14 -1.19 1.95
N ASP A 25 17.75 -1.91 2.89
CA ASP A 25 18.13 -3.31 2.65
C ASP A 25 16.86 -4.17 2.69
N LEU A 26 16.28 -4.38 1.51
CA LEU A 26 15.02 -5.10 1.36
C LEU A 26 15.24 -6.60 1.42
N PRO A 27 14.35 -7.35 2.10
CA PRO A 27 14.37 -8.80 2.06
C PRO A 27 14.39 -9.30 0.62
N SER A 28 15.32 -10.18 0.29
CA SER A 28 15.49 -10.65 -1.08
C SER A 28 15.94 -12.10 -1.15
N THR A 29 15.59 -12.80 -2.23
CA THR A 29 16.04 -14.14 -2.58
C THR A 29 16.53 -14.18 -4.02
N ARG A 30 17.20 -15.26 -4.44
CA ARG A 30 17.52 -15.44 -5.88
C ARG A 30 16.27 -15.41 -6.75
N LYS A 31 15.16 -16.00 -6.27
CA LYS A 31 13.87 -15.99 -6.97
C LYS A 31 13.34 -14.57 -7.13
N SER A 32 13.22 -13.80 -6.04
CA SER A 32 12.67 -12.44 -6.11
C SER A 32 13.53 -11.52 -6.96
N LYS A 33 14.87 -11.60 -6.87
CA LYS A 33 15.78 -10.83 -7.73
C LYS A 33 15.58 -11.12 -9.22
N ARG A 34 15.40 -12.40 -9.59
CA ARG A 34 15.14 -12.81 -10.97
C ARG A 34 13.78 -12.31 -11.47
N VAL A 35 12.73 -12.45 -10.66
CA VAL A 35 11.39 -11.96 -10.97
C VAL A 35 11.42 -10.44 -11.18
N ILE A 36 11.97 -9.69 -10.22
CA ILE A 36 12.05 -8.24 -10.31
C ILE A 36 12.82 -7.79 -11.56
N ALA A 37 13.96 -8.45 -11.87
CA ALA A 37 14.75 -8.13 -13.06
C ALA A 37 13.96 -8.35 -14.36
N LYS A 38 13.13 -9.39 -14.41
CA LYS A 38 12.27 -9.72 -15.57
C LYS A 38 11.10 -8.73 -15.71
N ILE A 39 10.42 -8.41 -14.60
CA ILE A 39 9.16 -7.66 -14.60
C ILE A 39 9.40 -6.13 -14.66
N ARG A 40 10.46 -5.64 -14.03
CA ARG A 40 10.77 -4.21 -13.91
C ARG A 40 10.75 -3.43 -15.25
N PRO A 41 11.37 -3.91 -16.35
CA PRO A 41 11.35 -3.16 -17.61
C PRO A 41 9.95 -3.02 -18.20
N VAL A 42 9.12 -4.07 -18.11
CA VAL A 42 7.72 -4.04 -18.58
C VAL A 42 6.91 -3.04 -17.77
N LEU A 43 6.97 -3.11 -16.45
CA LEU A 43 6.26 -2.19 -15.56
C LEU A 43 6.73 -0.74 -15.75
N ALA A 44 8.02 -0.51 -15.95
CA ALA A 44 8.53 0.85 -16.20
C ALA A 44 7.94 1.45 -17.48
N LYS A 45 7.81 0.65 -18.54
CA LYS A 45 7.16 1.04 -19.79
C LYS A 45 5.67 1.34 -19.59
N ASP A 46 4.92 0.40 -18.97
CA ASP A 46 3.47 0.53 -18.76
C ASP A 46 3.14 1.75 -17.89
N LEU A 47 3.95 2.03 -16.88
CA LEU A 47 3.81 3.23 -16.04
C LEU A 47 4.09 4.50 -16.84
N LEU A 48 5.17 4.51 -17.62
CA LEU A 48 5.56 5.67 -18.44
C LEU A 48 4.49 6.03 -19.46
N GLU A 49 3.87 5.06 -20.11
CA GLU A 49 2.75 5.25 -21.04
C GLU A 49 1.56 5.95 -20.39
N GLN A 50 1.37 5.80 -19.08
CA GLN A 50 0.36 6.49 -18.29
C GLN A 50 0.87 7.80 -17.66
N GLY A 51 2.11 8.18 -17.97
CA GLY A 51 2.80 9.34 -17.40
C GLY A 51 3.11 9.20 -15.91
N LEU A 52 3.36 7.97 -15.47
CA LEU A 52 3.77 7.59 -14.11
C LEU A 52 5.22 7.09 -14.13
N SER A 53 5.86 7.00 -12.95
CA SER A 53 7.24 6.52 -12.84
C SER A 53 7.35 5.36 -11.86
N LEU A 54 8.07 4.32 -12.24
CA LEU A 54 8.41 3.22 -11.35
C LEU A 54 9.39 3.71 -10.26
N GLY A 55 9.07 3.43 -9.00
CA GLY A 55 9.83 3.94 -7.85
C GLY A 55 9.18 5.15 -7.18
N SER A 56 8.17 5.77 -7.80
CA SER A 56 7.34 6.76 -7.12
C SER A 56 6.56 6.12 -5.96
N PRO A 57 6.16 6.91 -4.95
CA PRO A 57 5.33 6.41 -3.85
C PRO A 57 4.05 5.74 -4.35
N ILE A 58 3.67 4.65 -3.67
CA ILE A 58 2.48 3.86 -4.00
C ILE A 58 1.48 3.84 -2.85
N PHE A 59 0.24 3.57 -3.21
CA PHE A 59 -0.89 3.31 -2.32
C PHE A 59 -1.74 2.17 -2.90
N MET A 60 -2.30 1.31 -2.03
CA MET A 60 -3.13 0.19 -2.47
C MET A 60 -4.51 0.23 -1.83
N ARG A 61 -5.52 -0.25 -2.57
CA ARG A 61 -6.86 -0.50 -2.02
C ARG A 61 -7.34 -1.89 -2.42
N ILE A 62 -8.02 -2.55 -1.49
CA ILE A 62 -8.70 -3.82 -1.77
C ILE A 62 -10.20 -3.63 -1.56
N PHE A 63 -11.00 -4.17 -2.49
CA PHE A 63 -12.45 -4.23 -2.42
C PHE A 63 -12.92 -5.68 -2.44
N LYS A 64 -13.38 -6.20 -1.28
CA LYS A 64 -13.74 -7.63 -1.15
C LYS A 64 -14.85 -8.03 -2.09
N LYS A 65 -15.95 -7.25 -2.13
CA LYS A 65 -17.14 -7.61 -2.94
C LYS A 65 -16.87 -7.71 -4.44
N SER A 66 -16.05 -6.81 -4.99
CA SER A 66 -15.67 -6.86 -6.41
C SER A 66 -14.45 -7.75 -6.68
N GLY A 67 -13.76 -8.20 -5.61
CA GLY A 67 -12.54 -8.99 -5.72
C GLY A 67 -11.43 -8.24 -6.45
N GLU A 68 -11.12 -7.01 -6.04
CA GLU A 68 -10.15 -6.15 -6.71
C GLU A 68 -9.10 -5.61 -5.75
N LEU A 69 -7.85 -5.59 -6.22
CA LEU A 69 -6.75 -4.83 -5.64
C LEU A 69 -6.34 -3.75 -6.62
N GLU A 70 -6.41 -2.50 -6.20
CA GLU A 70 -5.96 -1.33 -6.95
C GLU A 70 -4.57 -0.92 -6.50
N VAL A 71 -3.69 -0.65 -7.46
CA VAL A 71 -2.38 -0.02 -7.25
C VAL A 71 -2.45 1.40 -7.79
N TRP A 72 -2.18 2.35 -6.90
CA TRP A 72 -2.13 3.79 -7.17
C TRP A 72 -0.70 4.27 -7.04
N VAL A 73 -0.27 5.16 -7.92
CA VAL A 73 1.09 5.69 -7.96
C VAL A 73 1.03 7.22 -7.86
N GLU A 74 1.90 7.80 -7.04
CA GLU A 74 1.95 9.24 -6.84
C GLU A 74 2.49 9.95 -8.08
N LYS A 75 1.78 11.02 -8.48
CA LYS A 75 2.19 12.00 -9.48
C LYS A 75 1.76 13.39 -9.03
N SER A 76 2.70 14.33 -8.95
CA SER A 76 2.41 15.73 -8.58
C SER A 76 1.64 15.84 -7.26
N LYS A 77 2.06 15.09 -6.23
CA LYS A 77 1.45 15.05 -4.88
C LYS A 77 0.02 14.49 -4.83
N GLN A 78 -0.47 13.87 -5.88
CA GLN A 78 -1.74 13.13 -5.91
C GLN A 78 -1.51 11.72 -6.43
N PHE A 79 -2.38 10.78 -6.05
CA PHE A 79 -2.30 9.40 -6.51
C PHE A 79 -3.19 9.19 -7.73
N LYS A 80 -2.62 8.60 -8.78
CA LYS A 80 -3.31 8.19 -9.99
C LYS A 80 -3.40 6.66 -10.02
N LEU A 81 -4.56 6.13 -10.40
CA LEU A 81 -4.73 4.69 -10.58
C LEU A 81 -3.82 4.21 -11.71
N PHE A 82 -2.91 3.31 -11.38
CA PHE A 82 -2.12 2.60 -12.38
C PHE A 82 -2.87 1.39 -12.91
N LYS A 83 -3.25 0.48 -12.02
CA LYS A 83 -3.86 -0.80 -12.44
C LYS A 83 -4.76 -1.36 -11.35
N ALA A 84 -5.85 -2.02 -11.76
CA ALA A 84 -6.71 -2.82 -10.90
C ALA A 84 -6.53 -4.29 -11.25
N TYR A 85 -6.16 -5.09 -10.25
CA TYR A 85 -5.94 -6.53 -10.37
C TYR A 85 -7.13 -7.28 -9.78
N LYS A 86 -7.63 -8.29 -10.46
CA LYS A 86 -8.59 -9.22 -9.85
C LYS A 86 -7.88 -10.11 -8.84
N LEU A 87 -8.44 -10.17 -7.61
CA LEU A 87 -8.04 -11.16 -6.62
C LEU A 87 -8.32 -12.56 -7.19
N CYS A 88 -7.44 -13.48 -6.92
CA CYS A 88 -7.73 -14.88 -7.16
C CYS A 88 -8.68 -15.43 -6.10
N ARG A 89 -8.40 -15.14 -4.84
CA ARG A 89 -9.21 -15.56 -3.71
C ARG A 89 -9.00 -14.67 -2.48
N PHE A 90 -10.03 -14.50 -1.70
CA PHE A 90 -9.99 -14.13 -0.29
C PHE A 90 -10.96 -15.03 0.48
N SER A 91 -10.93 -15.04 1.80
CA SER A 91 -11.79 -15.95 2.59
C SER A 91 -12.75 -15.21 3.50
N GLY A 92 -13.80 -15.90 3.88
CA GLY A 92 -14.89 -15.39 4.69
C GLY A 92 -15.89 -14.53 3.93
N SER A 93 -16.64 -13.73 4.68
CA SER A 93 -17.70 -12.84 4.18
C SER A 93 -17.30 -11.37 4.24
N LEU A 94 -18.21 -10.45 3.91
CA LEU A 94 -18.02 -9.02 4.20
C LEU A 94 -18.06 -8.77 5.70
N GLY A 95 -17.13 -7.96 6.18
CA GLY A 95 -16.90 -7.68 7.59
C GLY A 95 -15.45 -7.86 7.99
N PRO A 96 -15.05 -7.38 9.18
CA PRO A 96 -13.69 -7.47 9.68
C PRO A 96 -13.31 -8.89 10.10
N LYS A 97 -12.01 -9.19 10.12
CA LYS A 97 -11.46 -10.33 10.85
C LYS A 97 -11.52 -10.04 12.36
N MET A 98 -11.95 -11.04 13.14
CA MET A 98 -12.18 -10.87 14.58
C MET A 98 -11.17 -11.65 15.45
N ARG A 99 -10.75 -12.82 15.00
CA ARG A 99 -9.90 -13.72 15.81
C ARG A 99 -9.03 -14.60 14.94
N LEU A 100 -8.02 -15.18 15.56
CA LEU A 100 -7.21 -16.23 14.96
C LEU A 100 -8.14 -17.34 14.43
N ASP A 101 -7.80 -17.94 13.32
CA ASP A 101 -8.48 -19.10 12.68
C ASP A 101 -9.97 -18.91 12.35
N ASP A 102 -10.47 -17.66 12.26
CA ASP A 102 -11.83 -17.39 11.83
C ASP A 102 -12.02 -17.44 10.29
N CYS A 103 -10.99 -17.84 9.57
CA CYS A 103 -10.98 -17.90 8.10
C CYS A 103 -11.51 -16.64 7.41
N GLN A 104 -11.29 -15.46 8.03
CA GLN A 104 -11.83 -14.17 7.59
C GLN A 104 -10.73 -13.24 7.15
N SER A 105 -10.82 -12.72 5.93
CA SER A 105 -9.95 -11.65 5.45
C SER A 105 -10.38 -10.31 6.07
N PRO A 106 -9.43 -9.52 6.66
CA PRO A 106 -9.74 -8.30 7.40
C PRO A 106 -10.23 -7.14 6.51
N GLU A 107 -10.86 -6.16 7.13
CA GLU A 107 -11.18 -4.84 6.56
C GLU A 107 -10.63 -3.76 7.47
N GLY A 108 -10.09 -2.68 6.92
CA GLY A 108 -9.49 -1.59 7.71
C GLY A 108 -8.37 -0.85 6.98
N PHE A 109 -7.62 -0.08 7.76
CA PHE A 109 -6.51 0.75 7.28
C PHE A 109 -5.20 0.16 7.80
N TYR A 110 -4.38 -0.32 6.90
CA TYR A 110 -3.11 -0.98 7.18
C TYR A 110 -1.96 -0.27 6.46
N TYR A 111 -0.75 -0.62 6.81
CA TYR A 111 0.45 -0.18 6.11
C TYR A 111 1.49 -1.29 6.07
N VAL A 112 2.29 -1.27 5.03
CA VAL A 112 3.36 -2.23 4.78
C VAL A 112 4.69 -1.49 4.84
N LYS A 113 5.62 -2.01 5.63
CA LYS A 113 7.00 -1.53 5.74
C LYS A 113 7.95 -2.40 4.92
N PRO A 114 9.19 -1.95 4.66
CA PRO A 114 10.20 -2.73 3.94
C PRO A 114 10.42 -4.16 4.46
N ASP A 115 10.49 -4.32 5.78
CA ASP A 115 10.70 -5.60 6.48
C ASP A 115 9.50 -6.56 6.40
N GLN A 116 8.34 -6.07 5.95
CA GLN A 116 7.14 -6.89 5.75
C GLN A 116 7.06 -7.53 4.36
N LEU A 117 8.01 -7.24 3.47
CA LEU A 117 8.18 -8.01 2.23
C LEU A 117 8.64 -9.43 2.55
N ASN A 118 8.01 -10.43 1.94
CA ASN A 118 8.34 -11.83 2.11
C ASN A 118 8.65 -12.51 0.75
N PRO A 119 9.91 -12.41 0.29
CA PRO A 119 10.34 -13.04 -0.96
C PRO A 119 10.48 -14.57 -0.86
N SER A 120 10.43 -15.13 0.37
CA SER A 120 10.54 -16.56 0.68
C SER A 120 9.19 -17.20 0.99
N SER A 121 8.09 -16.53 0.63
CA SER A 121 6.75 -17.07 0.86
C SER A 121 6.56 -18.44 0.23
N GLN A 122 5.90 -19.35 0.95
CA GLN A 122 5.45 -20.65 0.43
C GLN A 122 4.43 -20.47 -0.70
N PHE A 123 3.73 -19.34 -0.74
CA PHE A 123 2.79 -18.94 -1.77
C PHE A 123 3.45 -17.97 -2.75
N HIS A 124 4.52 -18.42 -3.39
CA HIS A 124 5.34 -17.71 -4.37
C HIS A 124 6.06 -16.49 -3.79
N MET A 125 5.46 -15.33 -3.74
CA MET A 125 5.94 -14.08 -3.14
C MET A 125 4.80 -13.43 -2.35
N ALA A 126 5.13 -12.65 -1.32
CA ALA A 126 4.11 -12.04 -0.47
C ALA A 126 4.60 -10.76 0.20
N PHE A 127 3.67 -10.01 0.78
CA PHE A 127 3.95 -9.03 1.82
C PHE A 127 2.86 -9.06 2.89
N ASN A 128 3.27 -8.83 4.15
CA ASN A 128 2.38 -8.77 5.29
C ASN A 128 1.70 -7.40 5.36
N ILE A 129 0.38 -7.36 5.53
CA ILE A 129 -0.37 -6.10 5.62
C ILE A 129 -0.32 -5.43 7.00
N GLY A 130 0.30 -6.08 8.00
CA GLY A 130 0.40 -5.55 9.37
C GLY A 130 -0.86 -5.75 10.22
N TYR A 131 -1.68 -6.78 9.92
CA TYR A 131 -2.77 -7.17 10.81
C TYR A 131 -2.23 -7.87 12.08
N PRO A 132 -2.78 -7.62 13.28
CA PRO A 132 -3.80 -6.62 13.63
C PRO A 132 -3.18 -5.21 13.78
N ASN A 133 -3.89 -4.19 13.27
CA ASN A 133 -3.51 -2.80 13.47
C ASN A 133 -3.95 -2.27 14.87
N SER A 134 -3.74 -0.99 15.15
CA SER A 134 -4.11 -0.39 16.44
C SER A 134 -5.62 -0.42 16.71
N TYR A 135 -6.45 -0.32 15.67
CA TYR A 135 -7.91 -0.44 15.79
C TYR A 135 -8.33 -1.87 16.15
N ASP A 136 -7.73 -2.86 15.48
CA ASP A 136 -8.01 -4.28 15.75
C ASP A 136 -7.63 -4.65 17.17
N ARG A 137 -6.44 -4.22 17.61
CA ARG A 137 -5.95 -4.43 18.99
C ARG A 137 -6.85 -3.75 20.04
N ALA A 138 -7.31 -2.53 19.78
CA ALA A 138 -8.22 -1.82 20.68
C ALA A 138 -9.57 -2.54 20.84
N LEU A 139 -9.94 -3.40 19.90
CA LEU A 139 -11.13 -4.24 19.92
C LEU A 139 -10.85 -5.70 20.32
N ASN A 140 -9.65 -5.99 20.85
CA ASN A 140 -9.20 -7.33 21.23
C ASN A 140 -9.28 -8.36 20.10
N ARG A 141 -9.13 -7.92 18.84
CA ARG A 141 -9.05 -8.82 17.70
C ARG A 141 -7.69 -9.52 17.69
N THR A 142 -7.68 -10.79 17.37
CA THR A 142 -6.49 -11.63 17.39
C THR A 142 -6.16 -12.23 16.03
N GLY A 143 -4.97 -12.81 15.90
CA GLY A 143 -4.42 -13.37 14.68
C GLY A 143 -3.20 -12.58 14.20
N SER A 144 -2.56 -13.07 13.16
CA SER A 144 -1.35 -12.47 12.58
C SER A 144 -1.14 -12.96 11.14
N ALA A 145 -0.05 -12.51 10.51
CA ALA A 145 0.44 -13.03 9.24
C ALA A 145 -0.61 -12.99 8.10
N ILE A 146 -1.43 -11.95 8.05
CA ILE A 146 -2.31 -11.72 6.91
C ILE A 146 -1.50 -11.08 5.78
N MET A 147 -1.47 -11.77 4.65
CA MET A 147 -0.62 -11.38 3.52
C MET A 147 -1.43 -11.14 2.25
N VAL A 148 -0.85 -10.35 1.35
CA VAL A 148 -1.13 -10.40 -0.08
C VAL A 148 -0.05 -11.29 -0.70
N HIS A 149 -0.42 -12.36 -1.44
CA HIS A 149 0.51 -13.39 -1.90
C HIS A 149 0.09 -14.02 -3.24
N GLY A 150 0.99 -14.76 -3.87
CA GLY A 150 0.70 -15.62 -5.02
C GLY A 150 -0.07 -16.86 -4.62
N ASP A 151 -0.28 -17.77 -5.58
CA ASP A 151 -1.12 -18.95 -5.42
C ASP A 151 -2.60 -18.64 -5.05
N CYS A 152 -3.51 -19.47 -5.51
CA CYS A 152 -4.94 -19.21 -5.44
C CYS A 152 -5.62 -19.78 -4.17
N VAL A 153 -4.93 -19.84 -3.04
CA VAL A 153 -5.46 -20.38 -1.78
C VAL A 153 -5.58 -19.30 -0.70
N SER A 154 -6.59 -19.36 0.15
CA SER A 154 -6.75 -18.42 1.26
C SER A 154 -7.54 -19.01 2.40
N ILE A 155 -7.06 -18.74 3.64
CA ILE A 155 -7.75 -18.96 4.91
C ILE A 155 -7.76 -17.68 5.78
N GLY A 156 -7.59 -16.51 5.14
CA GLY A 156 -7.54 -15.19 5.79
C GLY A 156 -6.78 -14.14 4.97
N CYS A 157 -5.88 -14.57 4.10
CA CYS A 157 -5.04 -13.73 3.24
C CYS A 157 -5.80 -13.22 2.00
N TYR A 158 -5.11 -12.42 1.19
CA TYR A 158 -5.55 -11.97 -0.12
C TYR A 158 -4.68 -12.62 -1.19
N ALA A 159 -5.20 -13.68 -1.83
CA ALA A 159 -4.48 -14.43 -2.84
C ALA A 159 -4.61 -13.75 -4.21
N MET A 160 -3.46 -13.58 -4.87
CA MET A 160 -3.34 -13.19 -6.27
C MET A 160 -2.91 -14.42 -7.08
N THR A 161 -2.83 -14.35 -8.41
CA THR A 161 -2.05 -15.32 -9.16
C THR A 161 -0.56 -14.97 -9.06
N ASP A 162 0.32 -15.91 -9.42
CA ASP A 162 1.77 -15.68 -9.34
C ASP A 162 2.19 -14.50 -10.22
N GLU A 163 1.65 -14.39 -11.43
CA GLU A 163 1.96 -13.28 -12.34
C GLU A 163 1.53 -11.92 -11.75
N LYS A 164 0.37 -11.88 -11.09
CA LYS A 164 -0.12 -10.62 -10.50
C LYS A 164 0.70 -10.20 -9.29
N ILE A 165 1.06 -11.15 -8.42
CA ILE A 165 1.89 -10.80 -7.26
C ILE A 165 3.30 -10.43 -7.68
N GLU A 166 3.85 -10.98 -8.76
CA GLU A 166 5.14 -10.58 -9.31
C GLU A 166 5.16 -9.10 -9.70
N GLU A 167 4.10 -8.63 -10.40
CA GLU A 167 3.95 -7.21 -10.73
C GLU A 167 3.80 -6.34 -9.48
N ILE A 168 2.85 -6.68 -8.60
CA ILE A 168 2.53 -5.91 -7.38
C ILE A 168 3.75 -5.84 -6.46
N TYR A 169 4.46 -6.95 -6.27
CA TYR A 169 5.66 -7.01 -5.45
C TYR A 169 6.80 -6.19 -6.05
N THR A 170 7.00 -6.24 -7.38
CA THR A 170 8.02 -5.46 -8.07
C THR A 170 7.76 -3.96 -7.95
N ILE A 171 6.50 -3.53 -8.01
CA ILE A 171 6.11 -2.13 -7.79
C ILE A 171 6.40 -1.72 -6.33
N ALA A 172 6.06 -2.57 -5.35
CA ALA A 172 6.33 -2.33 -3.94
C ALA A 172 7.84 -2.24 -3.64
N ASP A 173 8.64 -3.18 -4.16
CA ASP A 173 10.10 -3.15 -4.06
C ASP A 173 10.68 -1.85 -4.65
N ALA A 174 10.21 -1.45 -5.82
CA ALA A 174 10.66 -0.22 -6.48
C ALA A 174 10.32 1.03 -5.68
N ALA A 175 9.11 1.12 -5.10
CA ALA A 175 8.69 2.25 -4.28
C ALA A 175 9.54 2.37 -3.00
N PHE A 176 9.84 1.27 -2.33
CA PHE A 176 10.74 1.27 -1.19
C PHE A 176 12.17 1.70 -1.56
N ARG A 177 12.70 1.20 -2.69
CA ARG A 177 14.02 1.67 -3.20
C ARG A 177 14.00 3.12 -3.63
N GLY A 178 12.85 3.66 -4.00
CA GLY A 178 12.64 5.08 -4.26
C GLY A 178 12.51 5.95 -2.99
N GLY A 179 12.70 5.35 -1.79
CA GLY A 179 12.71 6.07 -0.51
C GLY A 179 11.37 6.12 0.21
N GLN A 180 10.33 5.44 -0.26
CA GLN A 180 9.06 5.39 0.45
C GLN A 180 9.22 4.59 1.77
N PRO A 181 8.98 5.17 2.96
CA PRO A 181 9.24 4.48 4.24
C PRO A 181 8.19 3.39 4.56
N PHE A 182 7.00 3.52 4.04
CA PHE A 182 5.91 2.54 4.09
C PHE A 182 4.85 2.92 3.04
N PHE A 183 4.11 1.95 2.55
CA PHE A 183 2.90 2.25 1.79
C PHE A 183 1.64 1.85 2.56
N ARG A 184 0.57 2.60 2.35
CA ARG A 184 -0.73 2.31 2.95
C ARG A 184 -1.49 1.31 2.08
N ILE A 185 -2.21 0.38 2.73
CA ILE A 185 -3.16 -0.51 2.09
C ILE A 185 -4.49 -0.43 2.83
N HIS A 186 -5.51 0.07 2.14
CA HIS A 186 -6.84 0.23 2.69
C HIS A 186 -7.76 -0.86 2.15
N ILE A 187 -8.46 -1.54 3.04
CA ILE A 187 -9.27 -2.70 2.69
C ILE A 187 -10.72 -2.44 3.04
N PHE A 188 -11.56 -2.47 2.03
CA PHE A 188 -12.98 -2.15 2.11
C PHE A 188 -13.86 -3.36 1.76
N PRO A 189 -15.06 -3.45 2.33
CA PRO A 189 -16.01 -4.50 1.96
C PRO A 189 -16.47 -4.37 0.50
N PHE A 190 -16.64 -3.14 0.04
CA PHE A 190 -17.12 -2.77 -1.29
C PHE A 190 -16.75 -1.31 -1.59
N ARG A 191 -16.98 -0.84 -2.82
CA ARG A 191 -16.89 0.61 -3.14
C ARG A 191 -17.98 1.35 -2.37
N MET A 192 -17.57 2.23 -1.43
CA MET A 192 -18.45 2.77 -0.39
C MET A 192 -19.29 3.97 -0.88
N THR A 193 -19.93 3.84 -2.05
CA THR A 193 -20.86 4.84 -2.60
C THR A 193 -22.11 4.96 -1.73
N LYS A 194 -22.79 6.11 -1.78
CA LYS A 194 -24.07 6.34 -1.05
C LYS A 194 -25.07 5.22 -1.34
N LYS A 195 -25.25 4.84 -2.62
CA LYS A 195 -26.16 3.79 -3.07
C LYS A 195 -25.86 2.44 -2.42
N ILE A 196 -24.60 2.01 -2.43
CA ILE A 196 -24.20 0.71 -1.86
C ILE A 196 -24.33 0.72 -0.34
N MET A 197 -23.91 1.83 0.32
CA MET A 197 -24.08 1.97 1.78
C MET A 197 -25.55 1.90 2.22
N GLU A 198 -26.46 2.48 1.44
CA GLU A 198 -27.91 2.40 1.73
C GLU A 198 -28.42 0.96 1.62
N HIS A 199 -28.02 0.20 0.59
CA HIS A 199 -28.34 -1.21 0.47
C HIS A 199 -27.80 -2.06 1.64
N GLN A 200 -26.73 -1.62 2.28
CA GLN A 200 -26.09 -2.32 3.40
C GLN A 200 -26.52 -1.80 4.78
N LYS A 201 -27.50 -0.91 4.86
CA LYS A 201 -27.91 -0.24 6.11
C LYS A 201 -28.35 -1.18 7.23
N ARG A 202 -28.81 -2.40 6.90
CA ARG A 202 -29.23 -3.42 7.88
C ARG A 202 -28.11 -4.35 8.31
N SER A 203 -26.90 -4.22 7.74
CA SER A 203 -25.75 -5.04 8.12
C SER A 203 -25.35 -4.79 9.57
N LYS A 204 -25.02 -5.87 10.31
CA LYS A 204 -24.42 -5.76 11.66
C LYS A 204 -23.12 -4.93 11.67
N TRP A 205 -22.45 -4.80 10.52
CA TRP A 205 -21.20 -4.07 10.37
C TRP A 205 -21.40 -2.60 9.98
N ILE A 206 -22.62 -2.11 9.81
CA ILE A 206 -22.88 -0.78 9.25
C ILE A 206 -22.20 0.35 10.04
N ARG A 207 -22.09 0.26 11.38
CA ARG A 207 -21.41 1.26 12.20
C ARG A 207 -19.91 1.31 11.87
N PHE A 208 -19.28 0.14 11.74
CA PHE A 208 -17.88 0.03 11.34
C PHE A 208 -17.67 0.55 9.91
N TRP A 209 -18.52 0.16 8.97
CA TRP A 209 -18.44 0.61 7.59
C TRP A 209 -18.68 2.13 7.43
N LYS A 210 -19.55 2.73 8.22
CA LYS A 210 -19.69 4.19 8.26
C LYS A 210 -18.40 4.88 8.70
N ASN A 211 -17.64 4.27 9.61
CA ASN A 211 -16.34 4.79 10.00
C ASN A 211 -15.30 4.57 8.90
N LEU A 212 -15.24 3.39 8.26
CA LEU A 212 -14.35 3.18 7.10
C LEU A 212 -14.64 4.16 5.97
N LYS A 213 -15.92 4.46 5.73
CA LYS A 213 -16.35 5.36 4.67
C LYS A 213 -15.75 6.76 4.77
N GLN A 214 -15.49 7.28 5.95
CA GLN A 214 -14.86 8.58 6.13
C GLN A 214 -13.49 8.64 5.45
N GLY A 215 -12.63 7.64 5.71
CA GLY A 215 -11.32 7.55 5.06
C GLY A 215 -11.40 7.23 3.57
N TYR A 216 -12.40 6.45 3.16
CA TYR A 216 -12.69 6.19 1.75
C TYR A 216 -13.04 7.50 1.01
N ASP A 217 -13.96 8.31 1.55
CA ASP A 217 -14.41 9.55 0.92
C ASP A 217 -13.29 10.59 0.83
N ILE A 218 -12.43 10.68 1.85
CA ILE A 218 -11.26 11.58 1.80
C ILE A 218 -10.38 11.23 0.60
N PHE A 219 -10.05 9.94 0.40
CA PHE A 219 -9.25 9.55 -0.74
C PHE A 219 -9.97 9.79 -2.08
N GLU A 220 -11.28 9.53 -2.16
CA GLU A 220 -12.02 9.79 -3.40
C GLU A 220 -11.99 11.27 -3.80
N TYR A 221 -11.99 12.16 -2.81
CA TYR A 221 -11.96 13.60 -3.05
C TYR A 221 -10.54 14.15 -3.26
N GLU A 222 -9.62 13.86 -2.33
CA GLU A 222 -8.28 14.46 -2.31
C GLU A 222 -7.29 13.74 -3.25
N LYS A 223 -7.56 12.48 -3.62
CA LYS A 223 -6.62 11.56 -4.25
C LYS A 223 -5.30 11.41 -3.47
N LYS A 224 -5.41 11.56 -2.14
CA LYS A 224 -4.35 11.32 -1.16
C LYS A 224 -4.89 10.43 -0.05
N PRO A 225 -4.16 9.36 0.34
CA PRO A 225 -4.60 8.53 1.45
C PRO A 225 -4.52 9.33 2.76
N PRO A 226 -5.62 9.41 3.56
CA PRO A 226 -5.61 10.17 4.81
C PRO A 226 -4.62 9.63 5.83
N ASN A 227 -4.19 10.48 6.76
CA ASN A 227 -3.60 10.01 7.99
C ASN A 227 -4.67 9.38 8.86
N VAL A 228 -4.37 8.18 9.38
CA VAL A 228 -5.32 7.39 10.15
C VAL A 228 -4.78 7.15 11.55
N MET A 229 -5.54 7.60 12.54
CA MET A 229 -5.29 7.36 13.95
C MET A 229 -6.44 6.54 14.54
N VAL A 230 -6.22 6.03 15.75
CA VAL A 230 -7.25 5.29 16.51
C VAL A 230 -7.45 5.96 17.86
N ARG A 231 -8.70 6.36 18.15
CA ARG A 231 -9.10 6.92 19.43
C ARG A 231 -10.49 6.41 19.81
N GLY A 232 -10.66 5.97 21.05
CA GLY A 232 -11.96 5.48 21.54
C GLY A 232 -12.56 4.34 20.68
N LYS A 233 -11.73 3.40 20.22
CA LYS A 233 -12.13 2.27 19.36
C LYS A 233 -12.76 2.72 18.02
N LYS A 234 -12.27 3.84 17.46
CA LYS A 234 -12.67 4.37 16.15
C LYS A 234 -11.46 4.84 15.38
N TYR A 235 -11.53 4.70 14.06
CA TYR A 235 -10.61 5.40 13.16
C TYR A 235 -10.94 6.89 13.15
N ILE A 236 -9.93 7.71 13.31
CA ILE A 236 -9.97 9.18 13.17
C ILE A 236 -9.09 9.53 11.99
N PHE A 237 -9.54 10.44 11.17
CA PHE A 237 -8.87 10.79 9.91
C PHE A 237 -8.47 12.27 9.94
N GLU A 238 -7.22 12.52 9.54
CA GLU A 238 -6.71 13.85 9.29
C GLU A 238 -6.37 13.96 7.80
N LYS A 239 -6.71 15.10 7.21
CA LYS A 239 -6.27 15.44 5.85
C LYS A 239 -4.76 15.71 5.85
N ILE A 240 -4.08 15.33 4.75
CA ILE A 240 -2.65 15.57 4.54
C ILE A 240 -2.48 16.82 3.67
#